data_ef992e412ef0c51af24a9fcc4c498925
#
_entry.id   ef992e412ef0c51af24a9fcc4c498925
#
_cell.length_a   1.000
_cell.length_b   1.000
_cell.length_c   1.000
_cell.angle_alpha   90.00
_cell.angle_beta   90.00
_cell.angle_gamma   90.00
#
_symmetry.space_group_name_H-M   'P 1'
#
loop_
_entity.id
_entity.type
_entity.pdbx_description
1 polymer ?
#
loop_
_entity_poly.entity_id
_entity_poly.type
_entity_poly.pdbx_seq_one_letter_code
_entity_poly.pdbx_strand_id
1 'polypeptide(L)'
;MHHWDEEESEKLRQFRTIENPNQVIKYTDPRYLEDITISTGRLARKVTSSHKFSYFLYKLINHLGFERILEAGTSLGINASYLGSSKAKRVWTMEGIEEIADLAIERFEKLEFEHVRVVKGLVEHTFRDSLGLNPDLIFIDADHRSEAIFWYLRIIKEMNVRVQCIVIHDIYWSHDMNKAWKKIVADDRYTLTIDIFEAGIIFPNYPIEKQHFTIKF
;
A
#
# COMPACT_ATOMS: atom_id res chain seq x y z
N MET A 1 -12.87 23.49 4.89
CA MET A 1 -11.61 23.03 5.54
C MET A 1 -12.01 21.89 6.45
N HIS A 2 -11.95 20.62 5.99
CA HIS A 2 -12.23 19.49 6.87
C HIS A 2 -11.06 19.38 7.83
N HIS A 3 -11.28 19.67 9.10
CA HIS A 3 -10.33 19.46 10.15
C HIS A 3 -9.85 18.02 10.13
N TRP A 4 -8.55 17.84 10.23
CA TRP A 4 -7.94 16.58 10.62
C TRP A 4 -8.60 16.16 11.94
N ASP A 5 -9.34 15.05 11.91
CA ASP A 5 -10.02 14.57 13.10
C ASP A 5 -8.99 13.93 14.02
N GLU A 6 -8.56 14.69 15.03
CA GLU A 6 -7.51 14.27 15.95
C GLU A 6 -7.94 13.06 16.80
N GLU A 7 -9.20 13.00 17.19
CA GLU A 7 -9.74 11.87 18.00
C GLU A 7 -9.76 10.58 17.16
N GLU A 8 -10.28 10.64 15.94
CA GLU A 8 -10.28 9.52 15.00
C GLU A 8 -8.85 9.10 14.66
N SER A 9 -7.97 10.05 14.39
CA SER A 9 -6.56 9.81 14.09
C SER A 9 -5.86 9.10 15.25
N GLU A 10 -6.02 9.58 16.47
CA GLU A 10 -5.39 8.98 17.65
C GLU A 10 -5.94 7.59 17.95
N LYS A 11 -7.24 7.37 17.76
CA LYS A 11 -7.85 6.04 17.89
C LYS A 11 -7.25 5.02 16.93
N LEU A 12 -6.93 5.43 15.69
CA LEU A 12 -6.30 4.55 14.71
C LEU A 12 -4.79 4.35 14.97
N ARG A 13 -4.16 5.22 15.72
CA ARG A 13 -2.73 5.11 16.09
C ARG A 13 -2.42 3.82 16.84
N GLN A 14 -3.41 3.22 17.52
CA GLN A 14 -3.26 1.92 18.19
C GLN A 14 -2.74 0.82 17.26
N PHE A 15 -3.07 0.86 15.95
CA PHE A 15 -2.59 -0.14 14.99
C PHE A 15 -1.06 -0.16 14.84
N ARG A 16 -0.36 0.86 15.29
CA ARG A 16 1.11 0.91 15.28
C ARG A 16 1.74 0.10 16.42
N THR A 17 0.94 -0.33 17.37
CA THR A 17 1.42 -1.15 18.49
C THR A 17 1.75 -2.56 18.00
N ILE A 18 2.95 -3.03 18.34
CA ILE A 18 3.37 -4.42 18.15
C ILE A 18 3.25 -5.11 19.49
N GLU A 19 2.37 -6.09 19.60
CA GLU A 19 2.09 -6.80 20.86
C GLU A 19 3.32 -7.49 21.42
N ASN A 20 4.07 -8.18 20.56
CA ASN A 20 5.27 -8.93 20.92
C ASN A 20 6.50 -8.37 20.20
N PRO A 21 7.00 -7.17 20.56
CA PRO A 21 8.07 -6.50 19.80
C PRO A 21 9.40 -7.24 19.83
N ASN A 22 9.59 -8.15 20.79
CA ASN A 22 10.80 -8.96 20.95
C ASN A 22 10.67 -10.36 20.31
N GLN A 23 9.52 -10.71 19.74
CA GLN A 23 9.36 -11.96 18.99
C GLN A 23 10.33 -11.98 17.82
N VAL A 24 11.16 -13.00 17.78
CA VAL A 24 12.15 -13.19 16.71
C VAL A 24 11.52 -14.02 15.60
N ILE A 25 11.60 -13.51 14.39
CA ILE A 25 11.23 -14.22 13.17
C ILE A 25 12.49 -14.53 12.37
N LYS A 26 12.46 -15.68 11.70
CA LYS A 26 13.54 -16.13 10.82
C LYS A 26 12.90 -16.48 9.48
N TYR A 27 13.44 -15.94 8.42
CA TYR A 27 12.99 -16.22 7.07
C TYR A 27 14.12 -16.02 6.07
N THR A 28 14.02 -16.62 4.90
CA THR A 28 14.89 -16.31 3.76
C THR A 28 14.23 -15.24 2.91
N ASP A 29 14.89 -14.09 2.71
CA ASP A 29 14.37 -13.07 1.79
C ASP A 29 14.41 -13.61 0.37
N PRO A 30 13.27 -13.81 -0.30
CA PRO A 30 13.23 -14.46 -1.60
C PRO A 30 13.87 -13.64 -2.73
N ARG A 31 14.09 -12.34 -2.54
CA ARG A 31 14.72 -11.44 -3.51
C ARG A 31 16.25 -11.57 -3.53
N TYR A 32 16.83 -11.82 -2.37
CA TYR A 32 18.29 -11.86 -2.18
C TYR A 32 18.82 -13.24 -1.78
N LEU A 33 17.92 -14.19 -1.46
CA LEU A 33 18.23 -15.53 -0.94
C LEU A 33 19.09 -15.46 0.34
N GLU A 34 18.84 -14.44 1.15
CA GLU A 34 19.54 -14.19 2.42
C GLU A 34 18.68 -14.62 3.60
N ASP A 35 19.28 -15.33 4.55
CA ASP A 35 18.64 -15.69 5.81
C ASP A 35 18.61 -14.50 6.76
N ILE A 36 17.42 -14.06 7.11
CA ILE A 36 17.18 -12.90 7.97
C ILE A 36 16.67 -13.39 9.33
N THR A 37 17.27 -12.89 10.38
CA THR A 37 16.79 -13.03 11.75
C THR A 37 16.54 -11.64 12.33
N ILE A 38 15.29 -11.33 12.65
CA ILE A 38 14.90 -9.99 13.08
C ILE A 38 13.76 -10.07 14.10
N SER A 39 13.71 -9.13 15.05
CA SER A 39 12.53 -9.00 15.91
C SER A 39 11.41 -8.22 15.23
N THR A 40 10.17 -8.56 15.54
CA THR A 40 8.96 -7.90 14.99
C THR A 40 8.97 -6.39 15.24
N GLY A 41 9.41 -5.94 16.42
CA GLY A 41 9.56 -4.53 16.72
C GLY A 41 10.63 -3.82 15.88
N ARG A 42 11.72 -4.52 15.54
CA ARG A 42 12.75 -3.97 14.63
C ARG A 42 12.25 -3.94 13.17
N LEU A 43 11.54 -4.98 12.76
CA LEU A 43 10.92 -5.03 11.43
C LEU A 43 9.92 -3.88 11.28
N ALA A 44 9.00 -3.71 12.23
CA ALA A 44 8.02 -2.62 12.21
C ALA A 44 8.69 -1.24 12.03
N ARG A 45 9.77 -0.97 12.77
CA ARG A 45 10.49 0.32 12.64
C ARG A 45 11.12 0.55 11.27
N LYS A 46 11.46 -0.53 10.55
CA LYS A 46 12.09 -0.44 9.23
C LYS A 46 11.10 -0.22 8.10
N VAL A 47 9.91 -0.82 8.20
CA VAL A 47 9.02 -1.01 7.05
C VAL A 47 7.67 -0.33 7.21
N THR A 48 7.39 0.32 8.36
CA THR A 48 6.07 0.92 8.56
C THR A 48 6.04 2.35 8.06
N SER A 49 5.13 2.66 7.16
CA SER A 49 4.78 4.00 6.72
C SER A 49 4.45 4.92 7.90
N SER A 50 4.53 6.23 7.75
CA SER A 50 4.18 7.16 8.83
C SER A 50 2.70 7.01 9.24
N HIS A 51 2.38 7.31 10.52
CA HIS A 51 0.99 7.36 10.97
C HIS A 51 0.15 8.32 10.12
N LYS A 52 0.73 9.48 9.81
CA LYS A 52 0.09 10.51 9.01
C LYS A 52 -0.30 10.01 7.62
N PHE A 53 0.59 9.26 6.98
CA PHE A 53 0.32 8.69 5.67
C PHE A 53 -0.74 7.58 5.72
N SER A 54 -0.64 6.64 6.67
CA SER A 54 -1.66 5.59 6.82
C SER A 54 -3.05 6.18 7.11
N TYR A 55 -3.11 7.23 7.94
CA TYR A 55 -4.35 7.97 8.20
C TYR A 55 -4.85 8.72 6.96
N PHE A 56 -3.94 9.29 6.17
CA PHE A 56 -4.29 9.90 4.89
C PHE A 56 -4.97 8.88 3.95
N LEU A 57 -4.41 7.66 3.80
CA LEU A 57 -5.03 6.59 3.00
C LEU A 57 -6.43 6.22 3.52
N TYR A 58 -6.58 6.07 4.83
CA TYR A 58 -7.87 5.86 5.47
C TYR A 58 -8.88 6.96 5.09
N LYS A 59 -8.48 8.23 5.18
CA LYS A 59 -9.35 9.38 4.80
C LYS A 59 -9.64 9.41 3.31
N LEU A 60 -8.67 9.09 2.47
CA LEU A 60 -8.84 9.03 1.01
C LEU A 60 -9.90 7.99 0.62
N ILE A 61 -9.81 6.78 1.18
CA ILE A 61 -10.77 5.70 0.96
C ILE A 61 -12.17 6.13 1.39
N ASN A 62 -12.30 6.68 2.59
CA ASN A 62 -13.59 7.11 3.12
C ASN A 62 -14.22 8.26 2.34
N HIS A 63 -13.40 9.20 1.87
CA HIS A 63 -13.85 10.38 1.13
C HIS A 63 -14.30 10.04 -0.30
N LEU A 64 -13.54 9.18 -0.98
CA LEU A 64 -13.83 8.78 -2.35
C LEU A 64 -14.77 7.57 -2.46
N GLY A 65 -15.06 6.93 -1.33
CA GLY A 65 -15.99 5.80 -1.28
C GLY A 65 -15.45 4.54 -1.94
N PHE A 66 -14.13 4.30 -1.88
CA PHE A 66 -13.54 3.08 -2.41
C PHE A 66 -13.94 1.88 -1.55
N GLU A 67 -14.44 0.83 -2.18
CA GLU A 67 -14.94 -0.36 -1.50
C GLU A 67 -13.99 -1.55 -1.56
N ARG A 68 -13.17 -1.63 -2.62
CA ARG A 68 -12.25 -2.76 -2.89
C ARG A 68 -10.84 -2.25 -3.00
N ILE A 69 -10.02 -2.63 -2.05
CA ILE A 69 -8.64 -2.17 -1.93
C ILE A 69 -7.69 -3.33 -2.17
N LEU A 70 -6.68 -3.12 -2.98
CA LEU A 70 -5.57 -4.03 -3.20
C LEU A 70 -4.28 -3.38 -2.74
N GLU A 71 -3.59 -3.99 -1.79
CA GLU A 71 -2.28 -3.55 -1.29
C GLU A 71 -1.20 -4.54 -1.71
N ALA A 72 -0.14 -4.05 -2.32
CA ALA A 72 1.08 -4.81 -2.57
C ALA A 72 2.12 -4.48 -1.49
N GLY A 73 2.39 -5.42 -0.60
CA GLY A 73 3.27 -5.26 0.55
C GLY A 73 2.50 -5.15 1.88
N THR A 74 2.18 -6.29 2.49
CA THR A 74 1.47 -6.36 3.79
C THR A 74 2.38 -6.06 4.96
N SER A 75 3.59 -6.63 4.94
CA SER A 75 4.47 -6.68 6.10
C SER A 75 3.72 -7.15 7.35
N LEU A 76 3.87 -6.50 8.49
CA LEU A 76 3.17 -6.83 9.74
C LEU A 76 1.68 -6.42 9.76
N GLY A 77 1.10 -6.03 8.64
CA GLY A 77 -0.31 -5.66 8.52
C GLY A 77 -0.68 -4.32 9.16
N ILE A 78 0.31 -3.47 9.51
CA ILE A 78 0.04 -2.19 10.18
C ILE A 78 -0.76 -1.28 9.26
N ASN A 79 -0.29 -1.04 8.04
CA ASN A 79 -0.99 -0.17 7.09
C ASN A 79 -2.34 -0.78 6.68
N ALA A 80 -2.37 -2.08 6.36
CA ALA A 80 -3.61 -2.80 6.04
C ALA A 80 -4.67 -2.70 7.17
N SER A 81 -4.26 -2.51 8.44
CA SER A 81 -5.21 -2.26 9.53
C SER A 81 -5.89 -0.90 9.41
N TYR A 82 -5.21 0.15 8.92
CA TYR A 82 -5.86 1.42 8.60
C TYR A 82 -6.82 1.28 7.41
N LEU A 83 -6.39 0.55 6.37
CA LEU A 83 -7.25 0.30 5.21
C LEU A 83 -8.50 -0.47 5.62
N GLY A 84 -8.36 -1.51 6.45
CA GLY A 84 -9.47 -2.31 6.98
C GLY A 84 -10.41 -1.54 7.90
N SER A 85 -9.92 -0.53 8.62
CA SER A 85 -10.77 0.34 9.46
C SER A 85 -11.57 1.37 8.68
N SER A 86 -11.30 1.52 7.40
CA SER A 86 -12.03 2.43 6.51
C SER A 86 -13.41 1.86 6.15
N LYS A 87 -14.14 2.56 5.28
CA LYS A 87 -15.40 2.09 4.70
C LYS A 87 -15.23 1.00 3.63
N ALA A 88 -14.00 0.53 3.41
CA ALA A 88 -13.72 -0.54 2.45
C ALA A 88 -14.50 -1.81 2.83
N LYS A 89 -15.18 -2.42 1.85
CA LYS A 89 -15.89 -3.69 2.04
C LYS A 89 -14.96 -4.90 1.95
N ARG A 90 -13.85 -4.75 1.24
CA ARG A 90 -12.83 -5.79 1.04
C ARG A 90 -11.46 -5.16 0.90
N VAL A 91 -10.50 -5.70 1.62
CA VAL A 91 -9.08 -5.37 1.49
C VAL A 91 -8.33 -6.66 1.24
N TRP A 92 -7.59 -6.71 0.14
CA TRP A 92 -6.63 -7.76 -0.13
C TRP A 92 -5.23 -7.18 -0.03
N THR A 93 -4.36 -7.85 0.70
CA THR A 93 -2.99 -7.39 0.90
C THR A 93 -2.03 -8.55 0.64
N MET A 94 -0.93 -8.32 -0.07
CA MET A 94 -0.02 -9.35 -0.54
C MET A 94 1.27 -9.36 0.25
N GLU A 95 1.70 -10.55 0.70
CA GLU A 95 2.96 -10.74 1.41
C GLU A 95 3.70 -11.97 0.88
N GLY A 96 4.96 -11.75 0.49
CA GLY A 96 5.81 -12.79 -0.09
C GLY A 96 6.48 -13.71 0.91
N ILE A 97 6.60 -13.28 2.15
CA ILE A 97 7.28 -14.02 3.22
C ILE A 97 6.23 -14.64 4.13
N GLU A 98 6.17 -15.97 4.15
CA GLU A 98 5.11 -16.71 4.83
C GLU A 98 5.05 -16.40 6.32
N GLU A 99 6.19 -16.36 6.99
CA GLU A 99 6.29 -16.06 8.43
C GLU A 99 5.77 -14.65 8.78
N ILE A 100 5.96 -13.70 7.88
CA ILE A 100 5.46 -12.33 8.06
C ILE A 100 3.96 -12.27 7.74
N ALA A 101 3.52 -12.98 6.70
CA ALA A 101 2.12 -13.08 6.34
C ALA A 101 1.28 -13.68 7.48
N ASP A 102 1.80 -14.71 8.17
CA ASP A 102 1.11 -15.33 9.31
C ASP A 102 0.91 -14.35 10.47
N LEU A 103 1.91 -13.51 10.78
CA LEU A 103 1.79 -12.46 11.78
C LEU A 103 0.72 -11.41 11.40
N ALA A 104 0.62 -11.08 10.13
CA ALA A 104 -0.42 -10.17 9.64
C ALA A 104 -1.82 -10.81 9.75
N ILE A 105 -1.95 -12.09 9.43
CA ILE A 105 -3.20 -12.85 9.59
C ILE A 105 -3.63 -12.86 11.05
N GLU A 106 -2.74 -13.25 11.98
CA GLU A 106 -3.02 -13.22 13.43
C GLU A 106 -3.47 -11.84 13.91
N ARG A 107 -2.87 -10.77 13.38
CA ARG A 107 -3.28 -9.40 13.67
C ARG A 107 -4.71 -9.13 13.23
N PHE A 108 -5.09 -9.51 12.01
CA PHE A 108 -6.43 -9.24 11.48
C PHE A 108 -7.49 -10.09 12.19
N GLU A 109 -7.17 -11.31 12.61
CA GLU A 109 -8.04 -12.14 13.44
C GLU A 109 -8.33 -11.46 14.79
N LYS A 110 -7.30 -10.94 15.49
CA LYS A 110 -7.45 -10.20 16.74
C LYS A 110 -8.24 -8.90 16.61
N LEU A 111 -8.15 -8.25 15.45
CA LEU A 111 -8.91 -7.04 15.14
C LEU A 111 -10.32 -7.35 14.62
N GLU A 112 -10.68 -8.63 14.49
CA GLU A 112 -11.97 -9.08 13.93
C GLU A 112 -12.21 -8.54 12.51
N PHE A 113 -11.15 -8.42 11.72
CA PHE A 113 -11.18 -7.89 10.34
C PHE A 113 -11.45 -9.00 9.31
N GLU A 114 -12.63 -9.60 9.34
CA GLU A 114 -13.03 -10.68 8.40
C GLU A 114 -13.00 -10.26 6.92
N HIS A 115 -13.05 -8.98 6.64
CA HIS A 115 -13.02 -8.41 5.29
C HIS A 115 -11.61 -8.07 4.78
N VAL A 116 -10.57 -8.24 5.62
CA VAL A 116 -9.16 -8.09 5.25
C VAL A 116 -8.55 -9.47 5.04
N ARG A 117 -7.95 -9.70 3.88
CA ARG A 117 -7.35 -10.99 3.53
C ARG A 117 -5.93 -10.85 3.06
N VAL A 118 -5.04 -11.65 3.61
CA VAL A 118 -3.66 -11.76 3.15
C VAL A 118 -3.59 -12.77 2.00
N VAL A 119 -3.02 -12.34 0.89
CA VAL A 119 -2.65 -13.20 -0.25
C VAL A 119 -1.18 -13.54 -0.09
N LYS A 120 -0.91 -14.78 0.34
CA LYS A 120 0.46 -15.27 0.51
C LYS A 120 1.11 -15.55 -0.82
N GLY A 121 2.34 -15.10 -0.99
CA GLY A 121 3.19 -15.33 -2.16
C GLY A 121 3.79 -14.05 -2.70
N LEU A 122 4.86 -14.22 -3.47
CA LEU A 122 5.54 -13.10 -4.11
C LEU A 122 4.59 -12.29 -4.97
N VAL A 123 4.69 -10.98 -4.88
CA VAL A 123 3.78 -10.06 -5.58
C VAL A 123 3.81 -10.29 -7.09
N GLU A 124 4.97 -10.62 -7.66
CA GLU A 124 5.13 -10.97 -9.08
C GLU A 124 4.25 -12.15 -9.52
N HIS A 125 3.94 -13.06 -8.60
CA HIS A 125 3.12 -14.25 -8.88
C HIS A 125 1.64 -14.03 -8.58
N THR A 126 1.32 -13.17 -7.61
CA THR A 126 -0.05 -13.01 -7.08
C THR A 126 -0.77 -11.78 -7.61
N PHE A 127 -0.04 -10.76 -8.06
CA PHE A 127 -0.62 -9.46 -8.44
C PHE A 127 -1.59 -9.57 -9.61
N ARG A 128 -1.20 -10.28 -10.69
CA ARG A 128 -2.04 -10.43 -11.89
C ARG A 128 -3.41 -11.05 -11.55
N ASP A 129 -3.42 -12.13 -10.77
CA ASP A 129 -4.65 -12.82 -10.38
C ASP A 129 -5.50 -11.96 -9.44
N SER A 130 -4.85 -11.21 -8.55
CA SER A 130 -5.53 -10.30 -7.62
C SER A 130 -6.21 -9.12 -8.32
N LEU A 131 -5.77 -8.72 -9.51
CA LEU A 131 -6.47 -7.71 -10.32
C LEU A 131 -7.86 -8.19 -10.78
N GLY A 132 -8.09 -9.51 -10.88
CA GLY A 132 -9.40 -10.09 -11.14
C GLY A 132 -10.46 -9.78 -10.08
N LEU A 133 -10.05 -9.31 -8.89
CA LEU A 133 -10.92 -8.85 -7.81
C LEU A 133 -11.52 -7.45 -8.09
N ASN A 134 -11.10 -6.79 -9.18
CA ASN A 134 -11.54 -5.46 -9.61
C ASN A 134 -11.39 -4.38 -8.52
N PRO A 135 -10.17 -4.11 -8.03
CA PRO A 135 -9.94 -3.11 -7.01
C PRO A 135 -10.31 -1.69 -7.48
N ASP A 136 -10.87 -0.89 -6.59
CA ASP A 136 -11.12 0.54 -6.81
C ASP A 136 -9.84 1.34 -6.57
N LEU A 137 -9.07 0.94 -5.55
CA LEU A 137 -7.77 1.51 -5.21
C LEU A 137 -6.71 0.40 -5.17
N ILE A 138 -5.56 0.67 -5.78
CA ILE A 138 -4.35 -0.14 -5.66
C ILE A 138 -3.30 0.68 -4.92
N PHE A 139 -2.81 0.16 -3.79
CA PHE A 139 -1.69 0.72 -3.05
C PHE A 139 -0.45 -0.14 -3.26
N ILE A 140 0.62 0.46 -3.79
CA ILE A 140 1.89 -0.22 -4.10
C ILE A 140 2.93 0.24 -3.09
N ASP A 141 3.27 -0.65 -2.18
CA ASP A 141 4.30 -0.49 -1.13
C ASP A 141 5.26 -1.71 -1.10
N ALA A 142 5.53 -2.23 -2.27
CA ALA A 142 6.46 -3.35 -2.45
C ALA A 142 7.46 -3.01 -3.56
N ASP A 143 8.71 -3.43 -3.37
CA ASP A 143 9.79 -3.34 -4.35
C ASP A 143 9.99 -1.92 -4.93
N HIS A 144 10.71 -1.08 -4.17
CA HIS A 144 10.98 0.32 -4.52
C HIS A 144 12.04 0.47 -5.64
N ARG A 145 11.79 -0.18 -6.80
CA ARG A 145 12.57 -0.08 -8.04
C ARG A 145 11.68 0.37 -9.19
N SER A 146 12.22 1.21 -10.07
CA SER A 146 11.48 1.72 -11.22
C SER A 146 10.91 0.62 -12.11
N GLU A 147 11.67 -0.46 -12.32
CA GLU A 147 11.24 -1.62 -13.12
C GLU A 147 9.98 -2.28 -12.55
N ALA A 148 9.92 -2.46 -11.23
CA ALA A 148 8.75 -3.02 -10.56
C ALA A 148 7.53 -2.12 -10.72
N ILE A 149 7.69 -0.81 -10.50
CA ILE A 149 6.59 0.15 -10.68
C ILE A 149 6.04 0.12 -12.11
N PHE A 150 6.90 0.14 -13.12
CA PHE A 150 6.45 0.06 -14.51
C PHE A 150 5.85 -1.31 -14.85
N TRP A 151 6.31 -2.37 -14.21
CA TRP A 151 5.70 -3.70 -14.35
C TRP A 151 4.26 -3.70 -13.80
N TYR A 152 4.01 -3.18 -12.58
CA TYR A 152 2.66 -3.05 -12.02
C TYR A 152 1.72 -2.28 -12.94
N LEU A 153 2.14 -1.10 -13.38
CA LEU A 153 1.32 -0.24 -14.25
C LEU A 153 1.05 -0.91 -15.61
N ARG A 154 1.99 -1.67 -16.14
CA ARG A 154 1.82 -2.45 -17.36
C ARG A 154 0.79 -3.56 -17.17
N ILE A 155 0.87 -4.35 -16.09
CA ILE A 155 -0.06 -5.44 -15.82
C ILE A 155 -1.49 -4.89 -15.61
N ILE A 156 -1.66 -3.79 -14.86
CA ILE A 156 -2.95 -3.13 -14.69
C ILE A 156 -3.56 -2.77 -16.06
N LYS A 157 -2.74 -2.21 -16.96
CA LYS A 157 -3.17 -1.85 -18.31
C LYS A 157 -3.53 -3.08 -19.15
N GLU A 158 -2.68 -4.12 -19.18
CA GLU A 158 -2.89 -5.35 -19.95
C GLU A 158 -4.17 -6.06 -19.53
N MET A 159 -4.45 -6.09 -18.24
CA MET A 159 -5.66 -6.69 -17.68
C MET A 159 -6.92 -5.84 -17.86
N ASN A 160 -6.77 -4.63 -18.39
CA ASN A 160 -7.85 -3.66 -18.60
C ASN A 160 -8.74 -3.45 -17.35
N VAL A 161 -8.11 -3.42 -16.16
CA VAL A 161 -8.82 -3.24 -14.89
C VAL A 161 -9.23 -1.78 -14.73
N ARG A 162 -10.48 -1.54 -14.36
CA ARG A 162 -10.99 -0.19 -14.09
C ARG A 162 -10.63 0.27 -12.69
N VAL A 163 -9.34 0.56 -12.48
CA VAL A 163 -8.86 1.14 -11.22
C VAL A 163 -9.18 2.63 -11.18
N GLN A 164 -9.75 3.10 -10.08
CA GLN A 164 -10.07 4.52 -9.90
C GLN A 164 -8.86 5.31 -9.37
N CYS A 165 -8.05 4.68 -8.51
CA CYS A 165 -6.89 5.31 -7.89
C CYS A 165 -5.74 4.31 -7.74
N ILE A 166 -4.52 4.76 -8.05
CA ILE A 166 -3.28 4.02 -7.77
C ILE A 166 -2.41 4.92 -6.89
N VAL A 167 -1.94 4.39 -5.76
CA VAL A 167 -1.02 5.07 -4.86
C VAL A 167 0.31 4.32 -4.87
N ILE A 168 1.39 5.02 -5.17
CA ILE A 168 2.76 4.48 -5.18
C ILE A 168 3.52 5.10 -4.02
N HIS A 169 3.92 4.29 -3.04
CA HIS A 169 4.68 4.75 -1.89
C HIS A 169 6.14 5.04 -2.25
N ASP A 170 6.79 5.85 -1.43
CA ASP A 170 8.24 6.11 -1.49
C ASP A 170 8.78 6.59 -2.86
N ILE A 171 8.04 7.46 -3.54
CA ILE A 171 8.43 8.01 -4.86
C ILE A 171 9.76 8.81 -4.82
N TYR A 172 10.25 9.14 -3.64
CA TYR A 172 11.54 9.80 -3.40
C TYR A 172 12.56 8.91 -2.69
N TRP A 173 12.26 7.61 -2.48
CA TRP A 173 13.17 6.67 -1.82
C TRP A 173 14.57 6.61 -2.44
N SER A 174 14.62 6.70 -3.76
CA SER A 174 15.86 6.67 -4.53
C SER A 174 15.80 7.57 -5.77
N HIS A 175 16.95 7.85 -6.38
CA HIS A 175 16.99 8.56 -7.65
C HIS A 175 16.22 7.81 -8.74
N ASP A 176 16.24 6.48 -8.73
CA ASP A 176 15.54 5.61 -9.66
C ASP A 176 14.02 5.75 -9.51
N MET A 177 13.50 5.68 -8.27
CA MET A 177 12.09 5.89 -7.98
C MET A 177 11.62 7.30 -8.38
N ASN A 178 12.42 8.32 -8.10
CA ASN A 178 12.08 9.69 -8.51
C ASN A 178 12.05 9.85 -10.05
N LYS A 179 12.95 9.21 -10.76
CA LYS A 179 12.90 9.17 -12.23
C LYS A 179 11.64 8.45 -12.73
N ALA A 180 11.27 7.33 -12.10
CA ALA A 180 10.03 6.61 -12.44
C ALA A 180 8.81 7.51 -12.25
N TRP A 181 8.70 8.19 -11.10
CA TRP A 181 7.61 9.11 -10.83
C TRP A 181 7.51 10.23 -11.86
N LYS A 182 8.63 10.88 -12.20
CA LYS A 182 8.65 11.93 -13.23
C LYS A 182 8.19 11.43 -14.60
N LYS A 183 8.55 10.19 -14.99
CA LYS A 183 8.06 9.58 -16.23
C LYS A 183 6.56 9.31 -16.19
N ILE A 184 6.02 8.88 -15.03
CA ILE A 184 4.59 8.68 -14.83
C ILE A 184 3.84 10.00 -14.96
N VAL A 185 4.32 11.06 -14.33
CA VAL A 185 3.73 12.41 -14.43
C VAL A 185 3.75 12.92 -15.87
N ALA A 186 4.81 12.63 -16.64
CA ALA A 186 4.91 13.04 -18.03
C ALA A 186 4.03 12.22 -18.98
N ASP A 187 3.55 11.06 -18.59
CA ASP A 187 2.75 10.14 -19.41
C ASP A 187 1.31 10.64 -19.59
N ASP A 188 0.89 10.89 -20.83
CA ASP A 188 -0.45 11.44 -21.15
C ASP A 188 -1.61 10.49 -20.83
N ARG A 189 -1.32 9.22 -20.55
CA ARG A 189 -2.32 8.27 -20.09
C ARG A 189 -2.86 8.58 -18.69
N TYR A 190 -2.11 9.33 -17.89
CA TYR A 190 -2.47 9.70 -16.53
C TYR A 190 -2.86 11.17 -16.49
N THR A 191 -4.17 11.43 -16.54
CA THR A 191 -4.70 12.79 -16.63
C THR A 191 -4.62 13.56 -15.33
N LEU A 192 -4.65 12.87 -14.18
CA LEU A 192 -4.49 13.49 -12.86
C LEU A 192 -3.46 12.75 -12.04
N THR A 193 -2.40 13.46 -11.64
CA THR A 193 -1.38 12.95 -10.72
C THR A 193 -1.15 13.93 -9.58
N ILE A 194 -0.93 13.41 -8.37
CA ILE A 194 -0.68 14.22 -7.18
C ILE A 194 0.56 13.66 -6.46
N ASP A 195 1.52 14.52 -6.22
CA ASP A 195 2.73 14.25 -5.44
C ASP A 195 2.51 14.78 -4.01
N ILE A 196 2.59 13.91 -3.02
CA ILE A 196 2.49 14.25 -1.60
C ILE A 196 3.79 13.97 -0.84
N PHE A 197 4.91 13.92 -1.53
CA PHE A 197 6.26 13.59 -1.06
C PHE A 197 6.43 12.13 -0.61
N GLU A 198 5.64 11.64 0.32
CA GLU A 198 5.68 10.25 0.80
C GLU A 198 5.13 9.27 -0.25
N ALA A 199 4.24 9.75 -1.13
CA ALA A 199 3.65 8.94 -2.21
C ALA A 199 3.24 9.76 -3.43
N GLY A 200 3.13 9.07 -4.56
CA GLY A 200 2.50 9.56 -5.78
C GLY A 200 1.12 8.93 -5.95
N ILE A 201 0.13 9.75 -6.25
CA ILE A 201 -1.26 9.34 -6.46
C ILE A 201 -1.59 9.54 -7.92
N ILE A 202 -2.20 8.53 -8.54
CA ILE A 202 -2.61 8.53 -9.94
C ILE A 202 -4.11 8.25 -9.99
N PHE A 203 -4.84 9.07 -10.73
CA PHE A 203 -6.22 8.81 -11.13
C PHE A 203 -6.23 8.54 -12.64
N PRO A 204 -6.17 7.26 -13.08
CA PRO A 204 -5.81 6.89 -14.45
C PRO A 204 -6.78 7.39 -15.53
N ASN A 205 -8.02 7.58 -15.20
CA ASN A 205 -9.06 7.97 -16.18
C ASN A 205 -9.91 9.13 -15.65
N TYR A 206 -9.29 10.05 -14.94
CA TYR A 206 -10.03 11.21 -14.43
C TYR A 206 -10.43 12.13 -15.61
N PRO A 207 -11.70 12.55 -15.73
CA PRO A 207 -12.21 13.24 -16.92
C PRO A 207 -11.86 14.73 -16.94
N ILE A 208 -10.56 15.05 -16.89
CA ILE A 208 -10.04 16.43 -17.00
C ILE A 208 -8.86 16.47 -17.97
N GLU A 209 -8.51 17.67 -18.40
CA GLU A 209 -7.23 17.92 -19.05
C GLU A 209 -6.08 17.56 -18.08
N LYS A 210 -4.94 17.16 -18.63
CA LYS A 210 -3.80 16.70 -17.85
C LYS A 210 -3.36 17.72 -16.80
N GLN A 211 -3.33 17.29 -15.55
CA GLN A 211 -2.91 18.10 -14.41
C GLN A 211 -1.99 17.30 -13.47
N HIS A 212 -1.04 18.01 -12.91
CA HIS A 212 -0.16 17.51 -11.87
C HIS A 212 -0.11 18.50 -10.71
N PHE A 213 -0.28 17.98 -9.49
CA PHE A 213 -0.20 18.76 -8.27
C PHE A 213 0.91 18.22 -7.36
N THR A 214 1.62 19.11 -6.70
CA THR A 214 2.51 18.78 -5.59
C THR A 214 1.95 19.42 -4.33
N ILE A 215 1.60 18.60 -3.34
CA ILE A 215 0.93 19.01 -2.11
C ILE A 215 1.79 18.61 -0.93
N LYS A 216 2.21 19.58 -0.14
CA LYS A 216 2.85 19.33 1.15
C LYS A 216 1.76 19.30 2.23
N PHE A 217 1.67 18.19 2.93
CA PHE A 217 0.66 17.99 3.97
C PHE A 217 1.28 17.58 5.31
#